data_eec1db193178f24449d0615c04bc877a
#
_entry.id   eec1db193178f24449d0615c04bc877a
#
_cell.length_a   1.000
_cell.length_b   1.000
_cell.length_c   1.000
_cell.angle_alpha   90.00
_cell.angle_beta   90.00
_cell.angle_gamma   90.00
#
_symmetry.space_group_name_H-M   'P 1'
#
loop_
_entity.id
_entity.type
_entity.pdbx_description
1 polymer ?
#
loop_
_entity_poly.entity_id
_entity_poly.type
_entity_poly.pdbx_seq_one_letter_code
_entity_poly.pdbx_strand_id
1 'polypeptide(L)'
;AGVAAGSVVRQGNPYIGAAPGADIVVVKLKECKQYLRSFYLVPEGVPAYQENDIMLGIKYAESFVQLFERPVVICLGLGTNQGDHAGNSSLSRYLSSLAVRRSRAAIVCGGNEGNASHHYHGRLSAQTPGEDSRDVEIRVSEGCIGFWLELWGALPDAFNLSIRTPGGENIPELRLGLQQSVTYSFIYEKSRVTIDSALVEENSGEELILVRIQDPTPGIWTFHVSASGSLYNGNFHMWLPITEFLSTPVYFLNPDPDMTLIEPSMAPEVLSVSTYNAENNSFYAESGRGFGRTGQIRPDLSAPGVNISTIDGRRTGSSMAAAITAGAVAQFFQWSVIEGNNRLAESREIRSYFIRGAVRTQGLNYPNREWGYGRLNLEETFNALLRV
;
A
#
# COMPACT_ATOMS: atom_id res chain seq x y z
N ALA A 1 -13.83 -9.95 7.57
CA ALA A 1 -15.30 -10.04 7.52
C ALA A 1 -15.91 -9.80 8.91
N GLY A 2 -15.53 -10.56 9.96
CA GLY A 2 -16.12 -10.45 11.30
C GLY A 2 -16.11 -9.03 11.89
N VAL A 3 -14.99 -8.32 11.79
CA VAL A 3 -14.85 -6.93 12.29
C VAL A 3 -15.77 -5.97 11.56
N ALA A 4 -15.92 -6.13 10.25
CA ALA A 4 -16.79 -5.26 9.44
C ALA A 4 -18.28 -5.54 9.69
N ALA A 5 -18.71 -6.83 9.67
CA ALA A 5 -20.11 -7.19 9.58
C ALA A 5 -20.51 -8.44 10.40
N GLY A 6 -19.62 -9.00 11.20
CA GLY A 6 -19.89 -10.21 11.97
C GLY A 6 -20.86 -9.99 13.11
N SER A 7 -21.69 -10.99 13.38
CA SER A 7 -22.53 -11.05 14.57
C SER A 7 -22.60 -12.48 15.06
N VAL A 8 -22.10 -12.73 16.27
CA VAL A 8 -22.13 -14.05 16.90
C VAL A 8 -22.66 -13.91 18.32
N VAL A 9 -23.79 -14.57 18.58
CA VAL A 9 -24.33 -14.73 19.92
C VAL A 9 -23.83 -16.06 20.48
N ARG A 10 -22.70 -16.06 21.19
CA ARG A 10 -22.25 -17.19 21.99
C ARG A 10 -22.65 -16.94 23.45
N GLN A 11 -23.11 -18.00 24.15
CA GLN A 11 -23.36 -17.91 25.57
C GLN A 11 -22.10 -17.40 26.28
N GLY A 12 -22.21 -16.21 26.89
CA GLY A 12 -21.14 -15.60 27.72
C GLY A 12 -20.22 -14.59 27.01
N ASN A 13 -20.20 -14.50 25.68
CA ASN A 13 -19.35 -13.50 24.99
C ASN A 13 -19.95 -13.12 23.62
N PRO A 14 -20.93 -12.21 23.57
CA PRO A 14 -21.47 -11.74 22.30
C PRO A 14 -20.43 -10.90 21.55
N TYR A 15 -20.22 -11.20 20.28
CA TYR A 15 -19.37 -10.42 19.38
C TYR A 15 -20.24 -9.71 18.34
N ILE A 16 -20.02 -8.42 18.15
CA ILE A 16 -20.72 -7.59 17.18
C ILE A 16 -19.69 -6.78 16.39
N GLY A 17 -19.66 -6.97 15.06
CA GLY A 17 -18.88 -6.14 14.14
C GLY A 17 -19.53 -4.78 13.89
N ALA A 18 -18.85 -3.91 13.15
CA ALA A 18 -19.29 -2.53 12.92
C ALA A 18 -20.65 -2.44 12.18
N ALA A 19 -20.98 -3.37 11.29
CA ALA A 19 -22.28 -3.42 10.59
C ALA A 19 -22.91 -4.83 10.67
N PRO A 20 -23.43 -5.23 11.84
CA PRO A 20 -23.86 -6.61 12.08
C PRO A 20 -25.04 -7.07 11.22
N GLY A 21 -25.84 -6.15 10.67
CA GLY A 21 -26.95 -6.43 9.78
C GLY A 21 -26.59 -6.51 8.29
N ALA A 22 -25.32 -6.33 7.93
CA ALA A 22 -24.90 -6.40 6.54
C ALA A 22 -24.76 -7.85 6.06
N ASP A 23 -25.15 -8.11 4.82
CA ASP A 23 -24.83 -9.37 4.13
C ASP A 23 -23.35 -9.40 3.77
N ILE A 24 -22.75 -10.59 3.84
CA ILE A 24 -21.32 -10.78 3.62
C ILE A 24 -21.10 -11.63 2.38
N VAL A 25 -20.32 -11.12 1.44
CA VAL A 25 -19.77 -11.88 0.32
C VAL A 25 -18.28 -12.11 0.59
N VAL A 26 -17.87 -13.36 0.68
CA VAL A 26 -16.48 -13.75 0.89
C VAL A 26 -15.95 -14.46 -0.35
N VAL A 27 -14.85 -13.96 -0.88
CA VAL A 27 -14.13 -14.59 -1.97
C VAL A 27 -12.83 -15.16 -1.44
N LYS A 28 -12.69 -16.49 -1.46
CA LYS A 28 -11.41 -17.13 -1.16
C LYS A 28 -10.51 -17.01 -2.39
N LEU A 29 -9.48 -16.19 -2.29
CA LEU A 29 -8.50 -16.04 -3.35
C LEU A 29 -7.65 -17.30 -3.50
N LYS A 30 -7.27 -17.58 -4.74
CA LYS A 30 -6.28 -18.60 -5.07
C LYS A 30 -4.89 -18.05 -4.79
N GLU A 31 -4.04 -18.85 -4.16
CA GLU A 31 -2.64 -18.50 -4.01
C GLU A 31 -1.93 -18.36 -5.37
N CYS A 32 -0.98 -17.45 -5.43
CA CYS A 32 -0.23 -17.18 -6.65
C CYS A 32 0.56 -18.43 -7.09
N LYS A 33 0.77 -18.53 -8.39
CA LYS A 33 1.51 -19.63 -9.00
C LYS A 33 2.98 -19.64 -8.59
N GLN A 34 3.58 -20.82 -8.56
CA GLN A 34 4.98 -21.01 -8.14
C GLN A 34 5.96 -20.14 -8.92
N TYR A 35 5.75 -19.95 -10.23
CA TYR A 35 6.65 -19.11 -11.03
C TYR A 35 6.67 -17.65 -10.56
N LEU A 36 5.55 -17.10 -10.08
CA LEU A 36 5.48 -15.75 -9.52
C LEU A 36 6.18 -15.67 -8.17
N ARG A 37 5.99 -16.70 -7.31
CA ARG A 37 6.74 -16.79 -6.06
C ARG A 37 8.24 -16.78 -6.31
N SER A 38 8.70 -17.59 -7.28
CA SER A 38 10.11 -17.63 -7.67
C SER A 38 10.59 -16.33 -8.30
N PHE A 39 9.74 -15.65 -9.10
CA PHE A 39 10.08 -14.40 -9.74
C PHE A 39 10.23 -13.27 -8.71
N TYR A 40 9.29 -13.15 -7.77
CA TYR A 40 9.31 -12.14 -6.72
C TYR A 40 10.00 -12.59 -5.42
N LEU A 41 10.62 -13.76 -5.42
CA LEU A 41 11.38 -14.31 -4.29
C LEU A 41 10.56 -14.40 -2.99
N VAL A 42 9.27 -14.69 -3.10
CA VAL A 42 8.37 -14.83 -1.95
C VAL A 42 8.64 -16.14 -1.22
N PRO A 43 8.91 -16.12 0.11
CA PRO A 43 9.21 -17.32 0.88
C PRO A 43 8.09 -18.37 0.82
N GLU A 44 8.45 -19.65 0.95
CA GLU A 44 7.47 -20.74 1.02
C GLU A 44 6.53 -20.57 2.24
N GLY A 45 5.26 -20.95 2.05
CA GLY A 45 4.26 -20.88 3.11
C GLY A 45 3.69 -19.47 3.39
N VAL A 46 4.26 -18.43 2.81
CA VAL A 46 3.72 -17.07 2.94
C VAL A 46 2.55 -16.89 1.97
N PRO A 47 1.34 -16.50 2.43
CA PRO A 47 0.22 -16.23 1.54
C PRO A 47 0.54 -15.09 0.56
N ALA A 48 0.40 -15.34 -0.74
CA ALA A 48 0.58 -14.35 -1.78
C ALA A 48 -0.46 -14.55 -2.89
N TYR A 49 -0.97 -13.46 -3.45
CA TYR A 49 -2.07 -13.48 -4.41
C TYR A 49 -1.71 -12.67 -5.65
N GLN A 50 -2.19 -13.11 -6.81
CA GLN A 50 -2.04 -12.35 -8.04
C GLN A 50 -3.05 -11.22 -8.13
N GLU A 51 -2.62 -10.08 -8.62
CA GLU A 51 -3.46 -8.90 -8.82
C GLU A 51 -4.70 -9.19 -9.68
N ASN A 52 -4.54 -9.91 -10.79
CA ASN A 52 -5.64 -10.29 -11.66
C ASN A 52 -6.65 -11.24 -10.98
N ASP A 53 -6.23 -12.14 -10.10
CA ASP A 53 -7.12 -13.01 -9.34
C ASP A 53 -7.92 -12.20 -8.30
N ILE A 54 -7.32 -11.16 -7.72
CA ILE A 54 -8.02 -10.20 -6.86
C ILE A 54 -9.10 -9.47 -7.66
N MET A 55 -8.76 -8.93 -8.84
CA MET A 55 -9.72 -8.25 -9.72
C MET A 55 -10.86 -9.16 -10.15
N LEU A 56 -10.56 -10.42 -10.49
CA LEU A 56 -11.58 -11.42 -10.82
C LEU A 56 -12.47 -11.74 -9.62
N GLY A 57 -11.91 -11.85 -8.42
CA GLY A 57 -12.67 -12.04 -7.19
C GLY A 57 -13.63 -10.88 -6.91
N ILE A 58 -13.20 -9.66 -7.09
CA ILE A 58 -14.04 -8.46 -6.95
C ILE A 58 -15.13 -8.47 -8.04
N LYS A 59 -14.79 -8.76 -9.29
CA LYS A 59 -15.76 -8.87 -10.40
C LYS A 59 -16.83 -9.92 -10.13
N TYR A 60 -16.44 -11.05 -9.57
CA TYR A 60 -17.38 -12.10 -9.16
C TYR A 60 -18.34 -11.58 -8.07
N ALA A 61 -17.82 -10.97 -7.01
CA ALA A 61 -18.63 -10.38 -5.95
C ALA A 61 -19.60 -9.31 -6.50
N GLU A 62 -19.15 -8.44 -7.38
CA GLU A 62 -19.95 -7.42 -8.05
C GLU A 62 -21.10 -8.06 -8.87
N SER A 63 -20.82 -9.10 -9.67
CA SER A 63 -21.84 -9.76 -10.49
C SER A 63 -22.93 -10.41 -9.64
N PHE A 64 -22.56 -10.96 -8.50
CA PHE A 64 -23.50 -11.55 -7.56
C PHE A 64 -24.41 -10.49 -6.92
N VAL A 65 -23.84 -9.36 -6.49
CA VAL A 65 -24.59 -8.31 -5.80
C VAL A 65 -25.53 -7.54 -6.73
N GLN A 66 -25.22 -7.45 -8.02
CA GLN A 66 -26.13 -6.84 -9.01
C GLN A 66 -27.52 -7.49 -9.01
N LEU A 67 -27.63 -8.77 -8.65
CA LEU A 67 -28.92 -9.48 -8.55
C LEU A 67 -29.81 -8.98 -7.40
N PHE A 68 -29.24 -8.33 -6.39
CA PHE A 68 -29.96 -7.92 -5.17
C PHE A 68 -30.22 -6.42 -5.10
N GLU A 69 -29.77 -5.62 -6.05
CA GLU A 69 -29.93 -4.15 -6.10
C GLU A 69 -29.52 -3.44 -4.80
N ARG A 70 -28.52 -3.99 -4.10
CA ARG A 70 -28.03 -3.45 -2.82
C ARG A 70 -26.74 -2.65 -2.97
N PRO A 71 -26.47 -1.68 -2.08
CA PRO A 71 -25.18 -1.03 -2.02
C PRO A 71 -24.09 -2.01 -1.61
N VAL A 72 -22.87 -1.78 -2.09
CA VAL A 72 -21.70 -2.65 -1.86
C VAL A 72 -20.54 -1.87 -1.30
N VAL A 73 -19.96 -2.42 -0.24
CA VAL A 73 -18.68 -1.97 0.30
C VAL A 73 -17.63 -3.05 0.03
N ILE A 74 -16.65 -2.74 -0.80
CA ILE A 74 -15.49 -3.58 -1.04
C ILE A 74 -14.46 -3.25 0.03
N CYS A 75 -14.05 -4.24 0.82
CA CYS A 75 -13.02 -4.09 1.86
C CYS A 75 -11.79 -4.89 1.47
N LEU A 76 -10.69 -4.21 1.17
CA LEU A 76 -9.40 -4.80 0.88
C LEU A 76 -8.45 -4.58 2.05
N GLY A 77 -8.15 -5.67 2.77
CA GLY A 77 -7.21 -5.70 3.87
C GLY A 77 -5.86 -6.32 3.49
N LEU A 78 -5.44 -6.16 2.24
CA LEU A 78 -4.18 -6.65 1.69
C LEU A 78 -3.59 -5.63 0.71
N GLY A 79 -2.30 -5.74 0.44
CA GLY A 79 -1.60 -4.86 -0.51
C GLY A 79 -0.13 -5.24 -0.65
N THR A 80 0.63 -4.39 -1.31
CA THR A 80 2.04 -4.59 -1.63
C THR A 80 2.79 -3.27 -1.69
N ASN A 81 4.12 -3.32 -1.48
CA ASN A 81 5.01 -2.19 -1.79
C ASN A 81 5.41 -2.13 -3.27
N GLN A 82 4.97 -3.10 -4.08
CA GLN A 82 5.22 -3.09 -5.51
C GLN A 82 4.32 -2.09 -6.20
N GLY A 83 4.93 -1.27 -7.07
CA GLY A 83 4.21 -0.27 -7.85
C GLY A 83 4.73 1.16 -7.64
N ASP A 84 4.16 2.08 -8.37
CA ASP A 84 4.60 3.48 -8.44
C ASP A 84 4.18 4.34 -7.23
N HIS A 85 3.43 3.81 -6.30
CA HIS A 85 2.85 4.53 -5.16
C HIS A 85 2.13 5.84 -5.54
N ALA A 86 1.52 5.84 -6.73
CA ALA A 86 0.70 6.93 -7.25
C ALA A 86 -0.70 6.48 -7.68
N GLY A 87 -1.01 5.18 -7.49
CA GLY A 87 -2.32 4.61 -7.78
C GLY A 87 -2.54 4.24 -9.25
N ASN A 88 -1.47 4.00 -10.01
CA ASN A 88 -1.54 3.63 -11.43
C ASN A 88 -1.56 2.11 -11.67
N SER A 89 -1.44 1.26 -10.63
CA SER A 89 -1.53 -0.19 -10.81
C SER A 89 -2.87 -0.60 -11.44
N SER A 90 -2.92 -1.75 -12.10
CA SER A 90 -4.14 -2.27 -12.71
C SER A 90 -5.26 -2.45 -11.68
N LEU A 91 -4.93 -2.93 -10.47
CA LEU A 91 -5.88 -3.06 -9.36
C LEU A 91 -6.38 -1.70 -8.88
N SER A 92 -5.49 -0.70 -8.73
CA SER A 92 -5.85 0.66 -8.33
C SER A 92 -6.82 1.30 -9.31
N ARG A 93 -6.57 1.17 -10.61
CA ARG A 93 -7.47 1.64 -11.67
C ARG A 93 -8.81 0.91 -11.68
N TYR A 94 -8.78 -0.41 -11.48
CA TYR A 94 -9.98 -1.22 -11.42
C TYR A 94 -10.86 -0.84 -10.23
N LEU A 95 -10.30 -0.73 -9.03
CA LEU A 95 -11.00 -0.27 -7.83
C LEU A 95 -11.59 1.12 -8.00
N SER A 96 -10.82 2.06 -8.57
CA SER A 96 -11.31 3.40 -8.88
C SER A 96 -12.49 3.38 -9.83
N SER A 97 -12.44 2.55 -10.88
CA SER A 97 -13.55 2.39 -11.83
C SER A 97 -14.84 1.82 -11.22
N LEU A 98 -14.70 1.02 -10.18
CA LEU A 98 -15.85 0.50 -9.42
C LEU A 98 -16.37 1.52 -8.42
N ALA A 99 -15.47 2.20 -7.73
CA ALA A 99 -15.81 3.15 -6.67
C ALA A 99 -16.61 4.37 -7.16
N VAL A 100 -16.45 4.77 -8.43
CA VAL A 100 -17.27 5.84 -9.04
C VAL A 100 -18.69 5.41 -9.43
N ARG A 101 -19.00 4.11 -9.31
CA ARG A 101 -20.35 3.62 -9.57
C ARG A 101 -21.26 3.94 -8.39
N ARG A 102 -22.54 4.22 -8.69
CA ARG A 102 -23.57 4.45 -7.67
C ARG A 102 -23.67 3.29 -6.70
N SER A 103 -23.87 3.59 -5.44
CA SER A 103 -24.03 2.59 -4.37
C SER A 103 -22.83 1.65 -4.24
N ARG A 104 -21.63 2.13 -4.59
CA ARG A 104 -20.37 1.40 -4.47
C ARG A 104 -19.36 2.21 -3.67
N ALA A 105 -18.63 1.54 -2.80
CA ALA A 105 -17.48 2.09 -2.11
C ALA A 105 -16.37 1.05 -1.99
N ALA A 106 -15.12 1.50 -2.10
CA ALA A 106 -13.94 0.67 -1.89
C ALA A 106 -13.12 1.23 -0.73
N ILE A 107 -12.86 0.40 0.27
CA ILE A 107 -12.07 0.72 1.46
C ILE A 107 -10.79 -0.10 1.40
N VAL A 108 -9.66 0.56 1.51
CA VAL A 108 -8.33 -0.07 1.40
C VAL A 108 -7.48 0.28 2.61
N CYS A 109 -6.78 -0.72 3.14
CA CYS A 109 -5.85 -0.53 4.25
C CYS A 109 -4.56 0.17 3.80
N GLY A 110 -3.99 1.01 4.67
CA GLY A 110 -2.75 1.74 4.41
C GLY A 110 -1.46 0.90 4.53
N GLY A 111 -1.55 -0.34 5.00
CA GLY A 111 -0.37 -1.19 5.24
C GLY A 111 0.23 -1.05 6.63
N ASN A 112 1.25 -1.87 6.90
CA ASN A 112 1.93 -1.94 8.19
C ASN A 112 3.46 -1.73 8.04
N GLU A 113 3.87 -0.92 7.06
CA GLU A 113 5.28 -0.73 6.68
C GLU A 113 5.88 0.60 7.21
N GLY A 114 5.14 1.36 8.04
CA GLY A 114 5.53 2.70 8.49
C GLY A 114 6.85 2.79 9.27
N ASN A 115 7.26 1.70 9.93
CA ASN A 115 8.54 1.61 10.64
C ASN A 115 9.43 0.45 10.16
N ALA A 116 9.09 -0.17 9.02
CA ALA A 116 9.84 -1.30 8.48
C ALA A 116 11.15 -0.89 7.78
N SER A 117 11.35 0.40 7.54
CA SER A 117 12.52 0.92 6.81
C SER A 117 12.61 0.40 5.37
N HIS A 118 11.47 0.21 4.72
CA HIS A 118 11.36 -0.34 3.37
C HIS A 118 11.16 0.70 2.27
N HIS A 119 11.23 1.99 2.60
CA HIS A 119 11.19 3.08 1.64
C HIS A 119 12.41 3.99 1.78
N TYR A 120 12.93 4.44 0.65
CA TYR A 120 13.99 5.44 0.55
C TYR A 120 13.58 6.51 -0.47
N HIS A 121 13.72 7.78 -0.09
CA HIS A 121 13.59 8.91 -1.00
C HIS A 121 14.94 9.56 -1.21
N GLY A 122 15.38 9.64 -2.46
CA GLY A 122 16.59 10.33 -2.88
C GLY A 122 16.32 11.52 -3.77
N ARG A 123 17.24 12.46 -3.73
CA ARG A 123 17.25 13.59 -4.67
C ARG A 123 18.66 13.85 -5.14
N LEU A 124 18.82 13.92 -6.46
CA LEU A 124 20.06 14.33 -7.12
C LEU A 124 19.97 15.78 -7.58
N SER A 125 21.13 16.46 -7.67
CA SER A 125 21.23 17.82 -8.18
C SER A 125 22.47 17.96 -9.05
N ALA A 126 22.27 18.27 -10.33
CA ALA A 126 23.37 18.57 -11.25
C ALA A 126 24.04 19.93 -10.97
N GLN A 127 23.43 20.78 -10.13
CA GLN A 127 23.94 22.13 -9.84
C GLN A 127 24.87 22.15 -8.63
N THR A 128 24.83 21.11 -7.80
CA THR A 128 25.64 21.01 -6.58
C THR A 128 26.74 19.97 -6.79
N PRO A 129 28.02 20.31 -6.75
CA PRO A 129 29.10 19.35 -6.88
C PRO A 129 28.99 18.22 -5.84
N GLY A 130 29.04 16.96 -6.29
CA GLY A 130 28.90 15.77 -5.44
C GLY A 130 27.47 15.37 -5.09
N GLU A 131 26.46 16.03 -5.65
CA GLU A 131 25.04 15.66 -5.52
C GLU A 131 24.44 15.13 -6.85
N ASP A 132 25.28 14.89 -7.84
CA ASP A 132 24.91 14.28 -9.13
C ASP A 132 24.72 12.75 -9.04
N SER A 133 25.07 12.17 -7.91
CA SER A 133 24.88 10.77 -7.59
C SER A 133 24.63 10.54 -6.10
N ARG A 134 24.10 9.36 -5.75
CA ARG A 134 23.79 8.99 -4.37
C ARG A 134 24.05 7.53 -4.13
N ASP A 135 24.77 7.21 -3.04
CA ASP A 135 24.86 5.86 -2.51
C ASP A 135 23.68 5.59 -1.58
N VAL A 136 22.95 4.51 -1.88
CA VAL A 136 21.84 4.01 -1.08
C VAL A 136 22.24 2.66 -0.51
N GLU A 137 22.28 2.57 0.82
CA GLU A 137 22.75 1.39 1.52
C GLU A 137 21.59 0.58 2.09
N ILE A 138 21.63 -0.74 1.83
CA ILE A 138 20.65 -1.72 2.31
C ILE A 138 21.37 -2.76 3.16
N ARG A 139 20.86 -2.99 4.35
CA ARG A 139 21.31 -4.10 5.20
C ARG A 139 20.53 -5.36 4.86
N VAL A 140 21.25 -6.44 4.56
CA VAL A 140 20.72 -7.78 4.37
C VAL A 140 21.16 -8.66 5.53
N SER A 141 20.19 -9.27 6.24
CA SER A 141 20.47 -10.17 7.35
C SER A 141 20.87 -11.57 6.88
N GLU A 142 21.48 -12.35 7.77
CA GLU A 142 21.81 -13.75 7.49
C GLU A 142 20.55 -14.59 7.21
N GLY A 143 20.67 -15.57 6.31
CA GLY A 143 19.57 -16.46 5.96
C GLY A 143 18.53 -15.86 4.99
N CYS A 144 18.78 -14.70 4.42
CA CYS A 144 17.94 -14.14 3.37
C CYS A 144 18.01 -15.02 2.10
N ILE A 145 16.87 -15.55 1.66
CA ILE A 145 16.79 -16.35 0.43
C ILE A 145 16.76 -15.49 -0.84
N GLY A 146 16.38 -14.22 -0.69
CA GLY A 146 16.31 -13.25 -1.76
C GLY A 146 15.31 -12.15 -1.48
N PHE A 147 15.42 -11.07 -2.24
CA PHE A 147 14.49 -9.95 -2.23
C PHE A 147 14.51 -9.22 -3.56
N TRP A 148 13.51 -8.40 -3.78
CA TRP A 148 13.48 -7.45 -4.89
C TRP A 148 13.52 -6.01 -4.36
N LEU A 149 13.84 -5.09 -5.25
CA LEU A 149 13.90 -3.66 -5.02
C LEU A 149 13.39 -2.97 -6.27
N GLU A 150 12.46 -2.03 -6.13
CA GLU A 150 12.04 -1.15 -7.22
C GLU A 150 12.63 0.25 -7.01
N LEU A 151 13.20 0.83 -8.06
CA LEU A 151 13.54 2.24 -8.15
C LEU A 151 12.58 2.89 -9.15
N TRP A 152 11.96 3.98 -8.74
CA TRP A 152 11.03 4.77 -9.54
C TRP A 152 11.54 6.18 -9.70
N GLY A 153 11.70 6.63 -10.95
CA GLY A 153 12.07 8.00 -11.33
C GLY A 153 10.88 8.74 -11.94
N ALA A 154 10.66 9.99 -11.54
CA ALA A 154 9.59 10.81 -12.09
C ALA A 154 10.04 11.50 -13.39
N LEU A 155 9.21 11.44 -14.41
CA LEU A 155 9.47 12.16 -15.68
C LEU A 155 9.76 13.66 -15.47
N PRO A 156 10.66 14.26 -16.25
CA PRO A 156 11.41 13.70 -17.39
C PRO A 156 12.77 13.10 -16.98
N ASP A 157 13.05 12.99 -15.68
CA ASP A 157 14.33 12.51 -15.17
C ASP A 157 14.48 11.01 -15.42
N ALA A 158 15.71 10.57 -15.65
CA ALA A 158 16.09 9.18 -15.76
C ALA A 158 17.38 8.91 -14.99
N PHE A 159 17.52 7.70 -14.47
CA PHE A 159 18.58 7.33 -13.55
C PHE A 159 19.36 6.12 -14.06
N ASN A 160 20.65 6.07 -13.75
CA ASN A 160 21.49 4.90 -13.90
C ASN A 160 21.70 4.23 -12.54
N LEU A 161 22.03 2.95 -12.57
CA LEU A 161 22.28 2.17 -11.37
C LEU A 161 23.57 1.37 -11.50
N SER A 162 24.42 1.41 -10.46
CA SER A 162 25.46 0.44 -10.23
C SER A 162 25.32 -0.15 -8.84
N ILE A 163 25.83 -1.38 -8.61
CA ILE A 163 25.63 -2.11 -7.36
C ILE A 163 26.96 -2.64 -6.87
N ARG A 164 27.27 -2.43 -5.59
CA ARG A 164 28.41 -3.03 -4.90
C ARG A 164 27.91 -3.99 -3.83
N THR A 165 28.44 -5.20 -3.87
CA THR A 165 28.12 -6.26 -2.90
C THR A 165 28.88 -6.08 -1.58
N PRO A 166 28.46 -6.74 -0.49
CA PRO A 166 29.22 -6.76 0.77
C PRO A 166 30.64 -7.29 0.63
N GLY A 167 30.89 -8.22 -0.29
CA GLY A 167 32.21 -8.77 -0.59
C GLY A 167 33.10 -7.87 -1.46
N GLY A 168 32.56 -6.75 -1.95
CA GLY A 168 33.29 -5.77 -2.75
C GLY A 168 33.27 -6.03 -4.26
N GLU A 169 32.53 -7.01 -4.74
CA GLU A 169 32.29 -7.17 -6.18
C GLU A 169 31.31 -6.10 -6.67
N ASN A 170 31.47 -5.67 -7.92
CA ASN A 170 30.69 -4.59 -8.48
C ASN A 170 29.94 -5.00 -9.75
N ILE A 171 28.69 -4.59 -9.85
CA ILE A 171 27.98 -4.46 -11.11
C ILE A 171 28.26 -3.06 -11.63
N PRO A 172 28.85 -2.90 -12.84
CA PRO A 172 29.16 -1.60 -13.39
C PRO A 172 27.89 -0.80 -13.64
N GLU A 173 28.05 0.52 -13.78
CA GLU A 173 26.93 1.40 -14.10
C GLU A 173 26.21 0.94 -15.38
N LEU A 174 24.94 0.66 -15.23
CA LEU A 174 24.05 0.29 -16.31
C LEU A 174 23.38 1.56 -16.83
N ARG A 175 23.69 1.87 -18.09
CA ARG A 175 22.90 2.83 -18.86
C ARG A 175 21.66 2.11 -19.35
N LEU A 176 20.55 2.40 -18.71
CA LEU A 176 19.32 1.68 -18.94
C LEU A 176 18.67 2.16 -20.24
N GLY A 177 18.44 1.22 -21.16
CA GLY A 177 17.73 1.47 -22.41
C GLY A 177 16.22 1.44 -22.24
N LEU A 178 15.49 1.50 -23.35
CA LEU A 178 14.03 1.53 -23.36
C LEU A 178 13.40 0.37 -22.58
N GLN A 179 13.96 -0.83 -22.73
CA GLN A 179 13.53 -2.03 -22.00
C GLN A 179 14.68 -3.05 -22.03
N GLN A 180 15.21 -3.38 -20.89
CA GLN A 180 16.36 -4.29 -20.79
C GLN A 180 16.19 -5.25 -19.60
N SER A 181 16.76 -6.45 -19.74
CA SER A 181 16.91 -7.43 -18.65
C SER A 181 18.32 -7.99 -18.69
N VAL A 182 19.06 -7.83 -17.59
CA VAL A 182 20.45 -8.29 -17.47
C VAL A 182 20.60 -9.05 -16.18
N THR A 183 21.31 -10.19 -16.22
CA THR A 183 21.62 -10.99 -15.03
C THR A 183 23.12 -11.05 -14.79
N TYR A 184 23.54 -10.79 -13.57
CA TYR A 184 24.90 -10.88 -13.07
C TYR A 184 25.04 -12.02 -12.08
N SER A 185 26.14 -12.76 -12.21
CA SER A 185 26.60 -13.75 -11.24
C SER A 185 28.02 -13.38 -10.83
N PHE A 186 28.32 -13.45 -9.55
CA PHE A 186 29.62 -13.06 -9.01
C PHE A 186 30.57 -14.24 -8.95
N ILE A 187 31.88 -13.96 -8.81
CA ILE A 187 32.91 -14.97 -8.76
C ILE A 187 33.11 -15.49 -7.33
N TYR A 188 33.08 -14.58 -6.36
CA TYR A 188 33.36 -14.86 -4.96
C TYR A 188 32.11 -14.99 -4.10
N GLU A 189 30.97 -14.59 -4.62
CA GLU A 189 29.68 -14.62 -3.92
C GLU A 189 28.69 -15.51 -4.65
N LYS A 190 27.76 -16.13 -3.90
CA LYS A 190 26.69 -16.96 -4.48
C LYS A 190 25.55 -16.14 -5.04
N SER A 191 25.53 -14.86 -4.70
CA SER A 191 24.45 -13.94 -5.08
C SER A 191 24.26 -13.88 -6.60
N ARG A 192 23.00 -13.85 -7.02
CA ARG A 192 22.62 -13.60 -8.41
C ARG A 192 21.72 -12.37 -8.46
N VAL A 193 22.10 -11.38 -9.26
CA VAL A 193 21.35 -10.12 -9.42
C VAL A 193 20.79 -10.05 -10.83
N THR A 194 19.47 -9.92 -10.92
CA THR A 194 18.79 -9.62 -12.20
C THR A 194 18.23 -8.21 -12.12
N ILE A 195 18.52 -7.41 -13.14
CA ILE A 195 18.05 -6.03 -13.26
C ILE A 195 17.19 -5.94 -14.51
N ASP A 196 15.92 -5.64 -14.29
CA ASP A 196 14.95 -5.37 -15.34
C ASP A 196 14.63 -3.87 -15.33
N SER A 197 14.71 -3.21 -16.47
CA SER A 197 14.45 -1.78 -16.57
C SER A 197 13.43 -1.46 -17.64
N ALA A 198 12.59 -0.49 -17.37
CA ALA A 198 11.69 0.13 -18.31
C ALA A 198 11.79 1.65 -18.13
N LEU A 199 12.30 2.36 -19.15
CA LEU A 199 12.35 3.82 -19.15
C LEU A 199 10.93 4.42 -19.15
N VAL A 200 9.97 3.69 -19.70
CA VAL A 200 8.55 4.04 -19.71
C VAL A 200 7.77 2.81 -19.29
N GLU A 201 7.38 2.76 -18.02
CA GLU A 201 6.50 1.71 -17.50
C GLU A 201 5.08 1.94 -18.01
N GLU A 202 4.39 0.87 -18.42
CA GLU A 202 3.12 0.94 -19.18
C GLU A 202 1.98 1.66 -18.46
N ASN A 203 1.90 1.54 -17.14
CA ASN A 203 0.80 2.11 -16.36
C ASN A 203 1.06 3.55 -15.92
N SER A 204 2.26 3.85 -15.46
CA SER A 204 2.65 5.16 -14.93
C SER A 204 3.23 6.09 -15.97
N GLY A 205 3.89 5.54 -17.00
CA GLY A 205 4.68 6.28 -17.96
C GLY A 205 6.06 6.73 -17.43
N GLU A 206 6.41 6.35 -16.21
CA GLU A 206 7.64 6.72 -15.52
C GLU A 206 8.70 5.63 -15.62
N GLU A 207 9.94 5.95 -15.21
CA GLU A 207 11.02 4.98 -15.18
C GLU A 207 10.87 4.00 -14.02
N LEU A 208 11.01 2.71 -14.33
CA LEU A 208 11.12 1.62 -13.36
C LEU A 208 12.41 0.84 -13.56
N ILE A 209 13.15 0.65 -12.47
CA ILE A 209 14.25 -0.31 -12.38
C ILE A 209 13.91 -1.33 -11.30
N LEU A 210 13.64 -2.57 -11.71
CA LEU A 210 13.40 -3.69 -10.81
C LEU A 210 14.69 -4.50 -10.65
N VAL A 211 15.21 -4.56 -9.43
CA VAL A 211 16.38 -5.39 -9.07
C VAL A 211 15.90 -6.59 -8.27
N ARG A 212 16.27 -7.78 -8.68
CA ARG A 212 16.00 -9.02 -7.95
C ARG A 212 17.31 -9.68 -7.56
N ILE A 213 17.48 -9.94 -6.27
CA ILE A 213 18.71 -10.54 -5.71
C ILE A 213 18.35 -11.87 -5.08
N GLN A 214 18.89 -12.96 -5.66
CA GLN A 214 18.76 -14.32 -5.17
C GLN A 214 20.01 -14.67 -4.35
N ASP A 215 19.84 -15.42 -3.26
CA ASP A 215 20.90 -15.86 -2.35
C ASP A 215 21.88 -14.73 -1.98
N PRO A 216 21.37 -13.56 -1.50
CA PRO A 216 22.23 -12.41 -1.25
C PRO A 216 23.22 -12.68 -0.14
N THR A 217 24.47 -12.28 -0.34
CA THR A 217 25.49 -12.26 0.71
C THR A 217 25.02 -11.33 1.83
N PRO A 218 25.01 -11.79 3.11
CA PRO A 218 24.67 -10.95 4.23
C PRO A 218 25.65 -9.79 4.39
N GLY A 219 25.14 -8.61 4.73
CA GLY A 219 25.96 -7.41 4.89
C GLY A 219 25.30 -6.17 4.32
N ILE A 220 26.12 -5.19 3.97
CA ILE A 220 25.66 -3.92 3.40
C ILE A 220 25.86 -3.97 1.88
N TRP A 221 24.75 -3.87 1.16
CA TRP A 221 24.71 -3.67 -0.28
C TRP A 221 24.60 -2.18 -0.57
N THR A 222 25.41 -1.67 -1.49
CA THR A 222 25.39 -0.26 -1.90
C THR A 222 24.85 -0.15 -3.32
N PHE A 223 23.79 0.62 -3.47
CA PHE A 223 23.17 0.98 -4.75
C PHE A 223 23.56 2.40 -5.08
N HIS A 224 24.42 2.57 -6.07
CA HIS A 224 24.86 3.87 -6.53
C HIS A 224 23.93 4.35 -7.63
N VAL A 225 23.13 5.36 -7.35
CA VAL A 225 22.18 5.99 -8.27
C VAL A 225 22.81 7.25 -8.83
N SER A 226 22.86 7.38 -10.15
CA SER A 226 23.38 8.56 -10.84
C SER A 226 22.39 9.05 -11.90
N ALA A 227 22.52 10.29 -12.32
CA ALA A 227 21.67 10.86 -13.36
C ALA A 227 22.00 10.30 -14.75
N SER A 228 20.98 9.91 -15.51
CA SER A 228 21.11 9.52 -16.91
C SER A 228 20.89 10.70 -17.86
N GLY A 229 21.56 11.82 -17.62
CA GLY A 229 21.45 13.05 -18.41
C GLY A 229 21.13 14.27 -17.55
N SER A 230 20.43 15.26 -18.15
CA SER A 230 20.05 16.47 -17.41
C SER A 230 18.88 16.17 -16.48
N LEU A 231 18.98 16.64 -15.23
CA LEU A 231 17.93 16.50 -14.23
C LEU A 231 16.99 17.71 -14.26
N TYR A 232 15.70 17.46 -14.13
CA TYR A 232 14.66 18.46 -13.94
C TYR A 232 14.36 18.69 -12.45
N ASN A 233 14.04 17.66 -11.70
CA ASN A 233 13.82 17.72 -10.26
C ASN A 233 14.72 16.79 -9.44
N GLY A 234 15.24 15.73 -10.06
CA GLY A 234 16.21 14.79 -9.49
C GLY A 234 15.63 13.80 -8.47
N ASN A 235 14.32 13.79 -8.24
CA ASN A 235 13.72 12.91 -7.24
C ASN A 235 13.59 11.48 -7.74
N PHE A 236 13.97 10.54 -6.88
CA PHE A 236 13.72 9.11 -7.08
C PHE A 236 13.32 8.44 -5.78
N HIS A 237 12.61 7.35 -5.88
CA HIS A 237 12.16 6.57 -4.73
C HIS A 237 12.57 5.12 -4.91
N MET A 238 12.83 4.43 -3.80
CA MET A 238 13.12 3.01 -3.81
C MET A 238 12.27 2.31 -2.75
N TRP A 239 11.68 1.16 -3.13
CA TRP A 239 10.90 0.32 -2.21
C TRP A 239 11.41 -1.11 -2.19
N LEU A 240 11.47 -1.67 -0.99
CA LEU A 240 11.67 -3.09 -0.71
C LEU A 240 10.30 -3.80 -0.60
N PRO A 241 10.25 -5.14 -0.66
CA PRO A 241 9.03 -5.89 -0.41
C PRO A 241 8.40 -5.55 0.94
N ILE A 242 7.11 -5.84 1.10
CA ILE A 242 6.48 -5.83 2.42
C ILE A 242 7.17 -6.85 3.34
N THR A 243 7.12 -6.58 4.64
CA THR A 243 7.80 -7.38 5.67
C THR A 243 7.51 -8.87 5.55
N GLU A 244 6.26 -9.26 5.26
CA GLU A 244 5.84 -10.65 5.13
C GLU A 244 6.47 -11.38 3.94
N PHE A 245 6.96 -10.65 2.92
CA PHE A 245 7.61 -11.24 1.74
C PHE A 245 9.13 -11.36 1.89
N LEU A 246 9.68 -11.02 3.04
CA LEU A 246 11.09 -11.17 3.36
C LEU A 246 11.29 -12.37 4.29
N SER A 247 12.24 -13.26 3.96
CA SER A 247 12.57 -14.41 4.82
C SER A 247 13.32 -14.01 6.08
N THR A 248 14.08 -12.93 6.02
CA THR A 248 14.80 -12.29 7.13
C THR A 248 14.81 -10.78 6.91
N PRO A 249 15.12 -9.95 7.94
CA PRO A 249 15.13 -8.51 7.78
C PRO A 249 16.07 -8.01 6.68
N VAL A 250 15.51 -7.21 5.76
CA VAL A 250 16.23 -6.44 4.73
C VAL A 250 15.69 -5.03 4.80
N TYR A 251 16.53 -4.01 4.97
CA TYR A 251 16.08 -2.65 5.19
C TYR A 251 17.11 -1.59 4.76
N PHE A 252 16.62 -0.40 4.40
CA PHE A 252 17.47 0.76 4.14
C PHE A 252 18.13 1.26 5.42
N LEU A 253 19.41 1.63 5.37
CA LEU A 253 20.11 2.22 6.52
C LEU A 253 19.68 3.67 6.80
N ASN A 254 19.25 4.38 5.76
CA ASN A 254 18.74 5.75 5.88
C ASN A 254 17.31 5.83 5.26
N PRO A 255 16.31 5.19 5.88
CA PRO A 255 14.96 5.14 5.32
C PRO A 255 14.23 6.48 5.42
N ASP A 256 13.27 6.70 4.52
CA ASP A 256 12.25 7.72 4.68
C ASP A 256 10.98 7.05 5.27
N PRO A 257 10.47 7.49 6.43
CA PRO A 257 9.29 6.89 7.06
C PRO A 257 7.98 7.25 6.36
N ASP A 258 7.99 8.24 5.49
CA ASP A 258 6.83 8.66 4.72
C ASP A 258 6.70 7.88 3.40
N MET A 259 5.56 8.01 2.72
CA MET A 259 5.25 7.28 1.47
C MET A 259 5.34 5.76 1.62
N THR A 260 4.96 5.26 2.80
CA THR A 260 4.94 3.84 3.16
C THR A 260 3.53 3.24 3.12
N LEU A 261 2.56 3.95 2.54
CA LEU A 261 1.26 3.40 2.20
C LEU A 261 1.41 2.38 1.08
N ILE A 262 0.84 1.19 1.27
CA ILE A 262 0.92 0.10 0.28
C ILE A 262 -0.07 0.30 -0.87
N GLU A 263 0.22 -0.21 -2.07
CA GLU A 263 -0.76 -0.34 -3.15
C GLU A 263 -1.79 -1.44 -2.81
N PRO A 264 -3.10 -1.27 -3.08
CA PRO A 264 -3.70 -0.19 -3.87
C PRO A 264 -4.31 0.97 -3.04
N SER A 265 -3.80 1.28 -1.84
CA SER A 265 -4.36 2.37 -1.02
C SER A 265 -4.19 3.76 -1.66
N MET A 266 -3.31 3.84 -2.66
CA MET A 266 -3.08 5.05 -3.44
C MET A 266 -4.11 5.28 -4.56
N ALA A 267 -4.99 4.32 -4.82
CA ALA A 267 -6.03 4.44 -5.86
C ALA A 267 -6.89 5.71 -5.65
N PRO A 268 -7.16 6.50 -6.70
CA PRO A 268 -7.77 7.84 -6.55
C PRO A 268 -9.14 7.88 -5.90
N GLU A 269 -9.98 6.88 -6.17
CA GLU A 269 -11.40 6.91 -5.78
C GLU A 269 -11.76 5.99 -4.60
N VAL A 270 -10.75 5.36 -3.98
CA VAL A 270 -10.96 4.55 -2.77
C VAL A 270 -10.92 5.41 -1.51
N LEU A 271 -11.43 4.91 -0.41
CA LEU A 271 -11.19 5.43 0.92
C LEU A 271 -9.98 4.69 1.53
N SER A 272 -8.85 5.38 1.59
CA SER A 272 -7.59 4.89 2.14
C SER A 272 -7.51 5.17 3.64
N VAL A 273 -7.14 4.15 4.43
CA VAL A 273 -7.24 4.24 5.89
C VAL A 273 -5.92 3.84 6.57
N SER A 274 -5.36 4.76 7.36
CA SER A 274 -4.28 4.46 8.30
C SER A 274 -4.81 3.96 9.65
N THR A 275 -3.92 3.63 10.56
CA THR A 275 -4.25 2.92 11.79
C THR A 275 -3.82 3.70 13.03
N TYR A 276 -4.70 3.74 14.04
CA TYR A 276 -4.36 4.27 15.36
C TYR A 276 -4.81 3.34 16.49
N ASN A 277 -4.24 3.54 17.68
CA ASN A 277 -4.66 2.88 18.90
C ASN A 277 -5.77 3.69 19.58
N ALA A 278 -6.99 3.13 19.63
CA ALA A 278 -8.14 3.79 20.23
C ALA A 278 -8.10 3.86 21.77
N GLU A 279 -7.29 3.03 22.43
CA GLU A 279 -7.18 3.01 23.90
C GLU A 279 -6.48 4.27 24.43
N ASN A 280 -5.49 4.79 23.68
CA ASN A 280 -4.70 5.96 24.07
C ASN A 280 -4.68 7.08 23.04
N ASN A 281 -5.38 6.91 21.93
CA ASN A 281 -5.41 7.83 20.79
C ASN A 281 -4.05 8.15 20.16
N SER A 282 -3.07 7.22 20.24
CA SER A 282 -1.77 7.36 19.56
C SER A 282 -1.83 6.80 18.15
N PHE A 283 -1.06 7.39 17.25
CA PHE A 283 -0.82 6.80 15.93
C PHE A 283 -0.09 5.46 16.09
N TYR A 284 -0.44 4.47 15.29
CA TYR A 284 0.24 3.18 15.30
C TYR A 284 1.52 3.27 14.47
N ALA A 285 2.67 3.05 15.10
CA ALA A 285 3.97 3.29 14.48
C ALA A 285 4.23 2.47 13.21
N GLU A 286 3.68 1.25 13.13
CA GLU A 286 3.79 0.39 11.94
C GLU A 286 2.81 0.80 10.83
N SER A 287 1.80 1.63 11.12
CA SER A 287 0.87 2.07 10.08
C SER A 287 1.59 2.80 8.96
N GLY A 288 1.26 2.45 7.72
CA GLY A 288 1.72 3.19 6.55
C GLY A 288 1.38 4.68 6.65
N ARG A 289 2.30 5.52 6.16
CA ARG A 289 2.23 6.99 6.15
C ARG A 289 2.22 7.51 4.71
N GLY A 290 1.48 8.60 4.50
CA GLY A 290 1.44 9.32 3.23
C GLY A 290 2.51 10.41 3.14
N PHE A 291 2.40 11.40 2.28
CA PHE A 291 1.39 11.45 1.23
C PHE A 291 1.76 10.51 0.08
N GLY A 292 0.95 10.45 -0.99
CA GLY A 292 1.36 9.76 -2.21
C GLY A 292 2.54 10.45 -2.88
N ARG A 293 3.28 9.70 -3.70
CA ARG A 293 4.49 10.16 -4.39
C ARG A 293 4.24 11.38 -5.29
N THR A 294 3.07 11.48 -5.88
CA THR A 294 2.65 12.63 -6.71
C THR A 294 1.90 13.71 -5.92
N GLY A 295 2.01 13.71 -4.60
CA GLY A 295 1.40 14.71 -3.72
C GLY A 295 -0.07 14.47 -3.38
N GLN A 296 -0.63 13.31 -3.73
CA GLN A 296 -1.99 12.95 -3.32
C GLN A 296 -2.09 12.88 -1.80
N ILE A 297 -3.12 13.51 -1.26
CA ILE A 297 -3.40 13.43 0.17
C ILE A 297 -3.97 12.05 0.48
N ARG A 298 -3.14 11.22 1.07
CA ARG A 298 -3.39 9.89 1.58
C ARG A 298 -2.63 9.69 2.90
N PRO A 299 -3.14 8.92 3.86
CA PRO A 299 -4.46 8.30 3.87
C PRO A 299 -5.57 9.36 3.88
N ASP A 300 -6.83 8.95 3.63
CA ASP A 300 -7.97 9.86 3.80
C ASP A 300 -8.29 10.07 5.28
N LEU A 301 -8.29 8.98 6.03
CA LEU A 301 -8.63 8.95 7.45
C LEU A 301 -7.73 7.96 8.19
N SER A 302 -7.75 8.08 9.51
CA SER A 302 -7.22 7.06 10.42
C SER A 302 -8.36 6.40 11.19
N ALA A 303 -8.32 5.07 11.34
CA ALA A 303 -9.33 4.32 12.07
C ALA A 303 -8.69 3.39 13.13
N PRO A 304 -9.45 2.94 14.14
CA PRO A 304 -8.94 2.00 15.13
C PRO A 304 -8.47 0.71 14.48
N GLY A 305 -7.26 0.26 14.79
CA GLY A 305 -6.72 -0.99 14.24
C GLY A 305 -5.76 -1.70 15.19
N VAL A 306 -5.54 -1.18 16.39
CA VAL A 306 -4.67 -1.79 17.40
C VAL A 306 -5.53 -2.50 18.43
N ASN A 307 -5.19 -3.75 18.73
CA ASN A 307 -5.81 -4.54 19.78
C ASN A 307 -7.34 -4.74 19.61
N ILE A 308 -7.78 -4.82 18.35
CA ILE A 308 -9.20 -4.95 18.00
C ILE A 308 -9.72 -6.34 18.34
N SER A 309 -10.83 -6.39 19.07
CA SER A 309 -11.51 -7.65 19.37
C SER A 309 -12.07 -8.28 18.09
N THR A 310 -11.84 -9.56 17.92
CA THR A 310 -12.37 -10.38 16.82
C THR A 310 -13.02 -11.65 17.38
N ILE A 311 -13.65 -12.44 16.52
CA ILE A 311 -14.26 -13.74 16.94
C ILE A 311 -13.23 -14.69 17.56
N ASP A 312 -11.96 -14.61 17.09
CA ASP A 312 -10.88 -15.53 17.46
C ASP A 312 -9.81 -14.88 18.36
N GLY A 313 -10.14 -13.79 19.06
CA GLY A 313 -9.23 -13.05 19.92
C GLY A 313 -8.99 -11.62 19.48
N ARG A 314 -7.83 -11.05 19.85
CA ARG A 314 -7.48 -9.68 19.48
C ARG A 314 -6.48 -9.65 18.32
N ARG A 315 -6.63 -8.68 17.43
CA ARG A 315 -5.78 -8.47 16.26
C ARG A 315 -5.37 -7.02 16.14
N THR A 316 -4.16 -6.82 15.62
CA THR A 316 -3.62 -5.48 15.29
C THR A 316 -3.22 -5.44 13.82
N GLY A 317 -3.46 -4.31 13.16
CA GLY A 317 -3.06 -4.05 11.79
C GLY A 317 -4.03 -3.14 11.04
N SER A 318 -3.56 -2.60 9.93
CA SER A 318 -4.33 -1.71 9.06
C SER A 318 -5.55 -2.40 8.43
N SER A 319 -5.52 -3.73 8.27
CA SER A 319 -6.69 -4.52 7.85
C SER A 319 -7.86 -4.39 8.82
N MET A 320 -7.60 -4.23 10.14
CA MET A 320 -8.65 -4.02 11.14
C MET A 320 -9.26 -2.63 10.99
N ALA A 321 -8.43 -1.61 10.79
CA ALA A 321 -8.88 -0.24 10.53
C ALA A 321 -9.76 -0.17 9.28
N ALA A 322 -9.34 -0.81 8.19
CA ALA A 322 -10.13 -0.90 6.95
C ALA A 322 -11.47 -1.63 7.18
N ALA A 323 -11.48 -2.71 7.95
CA ALA A 323 -12.69 -3.46 8.24
C ALA A 323 -13.71 -2.65 9.08
N ILE A 324 -13.26 -1.92 10.10
CA ILE A 324 -14.12 -1.01 10.89
C ILE A 324 -14.68 0.09 9.99
N THR A 325 -13.85 0.69 9.15
CA THR A 325 -14.28 1.74 8.20
C THR A 325 -15.29 1.20 7.20
N ALA A 326 -15.08 -0.03 6.68
CA ALA A 326 -16.03 -0.66 5.77
C ALA A 326 -17.40 -0.88 6.43
N GLY A 327 -17.43 -1.28 7.70
CA GLY A 327 -18.69 -1.36 8.46
C GLY A 327 -19.36 0.01 8.65
N ALA A 328 -18.59 1.05 8.97
CA ALA A 328 -19.12 2.42 9.08
C ALA A 328 -19.72 2.91 7.74
N VAL A 329 -19.07 2.62 6.62
CA VAL A 329 -19.59 2.94 5.28
C VAL A 329 -20.83 2.11 4.96
N ALA A 330 -20.91 0.85 5.38
CA ALA A 330 -22.12 0.04 5.21
C ALA A 330 -23.31 0.62 5.98
N GLN A 331 -23.12 1.09 7.21
CA GLN A 331 -24.17 1.81 7.97
C GLN A 331 -24.58 3.12 7.26
N PHE A 332 -23.62 3.85 6.71
CA PHE A 332 -23.92 5.05 5.92
C PHE A 332 -24.74 4.73 4.68
N PHE A 333 -24.43 3.62 3.99
CA PHE A 333 -25.22 3.16 2.85
C PHE A 333 -26.62 2.69 3.23
N GLN A 334 -26.80 2.12 4.42
CA GLN A 334 -28.15 1.82 4.92
C GLN A 334 -28.98 3.09 4.97
N TRP A 335 -28.50 4.13 5.65
CA TRP A 335 -29.18 5.41 5.75
C TRP A 335 -29.39 6.09 4.38
N SER A 336 -28.33 6.16 3.56
CA SER A 336 -28.37 6.92 2.31
C SER A 336 -29.15 6.20 1.22
N VAL A 337 -28.79 4.94 0.92
CA VAL A 337 -29.31 4.20 -0.24
C VAL A 337 -30.57 3.42 0.12
N ILE A 338 -30.53 2.62 1.20
CA ILE A 338 -31.64 1.70 1.54
C ILE A 338 -32.83 2.51 2.08
N GLU A 339 -32.61 3.47 2.98
CA GLU A 339 -33.66 4.32 3.53
C GLU A 339 -34.01 5.47 2.59
N GLY A 340 -33.25 5.68 1.52
CA GLY A 340 -33.58 6.58 0.42
C GLY A 340 -33.19 8.04 0.62
N ASN A 341 -32.40 8.39 1.64
CA ASN A 341 -31.95 9.75 1.91
C ASN A 341 -30.99 10.30 0.85
N ASN A 342 -30.13 9.42 0.27
CA ASN A 342 -29.29 9.72 -0.89
C ASN A 342 -29.02 8.44 -1.70
N ARG A 343 -29.93 8.14 -2.63
CA ARG A 343 -29.87 6.89 -3.44
C ARG A 343 -28.72 6.87 -4.45
N LEU A 344 -28.07 7.98 -4.69
CA LEU A 344 -27.02 8.12 -5.68
C LEU A 344 -25.62 8.12 -5.06
N ALA A 345 -25.51 7.95 -3.74
CA ALA A 345 -24.25 8.00 -3.02
C ALA A 345 -23.19 7.07 -3.66
N GLU A 346 -22.00 7.60 -3.86
CA GLU A 346 -20.82 6.92 -4.41
C GLU A 346 -19.58 7.15 -3.52
N SER A 347 -18.49 6.45 -3.77
CA SER A 347 -17.29 6.48 -2.92
C SER A 347 -16.72 7.88 -2.69
N ARG A 348 -16.65 8.72 -3.73
CA ARG A 348 -16.14 10.10 -3.63
C ARG A 348 -16.98 10.96 -2.68
N GLU A 349 -18.29 10.83 -2.78
CA GLU A 349 -19.22 11.57 -1.92
C GLU A 349 -19.12 11.08 -0.47
N ILE A 350 -19.13 9.76 -0.25
CA ILE A 350 -18.93 9.15 1.07
C ILE A 350 -17.60 9.62 1.68
N ARG A 351 -16.51 9.56 0.93
CA ARG A 351 -15.21 10.05 1.34
C ARG A 351 -15.29 11.50 1.83
N SER A 352 -15.99 12.36 1.08
CA SER A 352 -16.16 13.77 1.44
C SER A 352 -16.94 13.96 2.74
N TYR A 353 -18.00 13.18 2.97
CA TYR A 353 -18.77 13.23 4.22
C TYR A 353 -17.96 12.72 5.41
N PHE A 354 -17.25 11.62 5.24
CA PHE A 354 -16.39 11.05 6.29
C PHE A 354 -15.22 11.98 6.65
N ILE A 355 -14.63 12.65 5.67
CA ILE A 355 -13.61 13.68 5.90
C ILE A 355 -14.17 14.88 6.67
N ARG A 356 -15.40 15.31 6.38
CA ARG A 356 -16.07 16.41 7.11
C ARG A 356 -16.37 16.06 8.56
N GLY A 357 -16.80 14.82 8.82
CA GLY A 357 -17.07 14.31 10.16
C GLY A 357 -15.83 13.81 10.91
N ALA A 358 -14.65 13.87 10.32
CA ALA A 358 -13.44 13.37 10.96
C ALA A 358 -13.05 14.18 12.20
N VAL A 359 -12.72 13.51 13.29
CA VAL A 359 -12.24 14.14 14.52
C VAL A 359 -10.78 14.53 14.38
N ARG A 360 -10.51 15.79 14.65
CA ARG A 360 -9.17 16.40 14.58
C ARG A 360 -8.64 16.72 15.97
N THR A 361 -7.43 16.27 16.27
CA THR A 361 -6.77 16.55 17.55
C THR A 361 -6.25 17.98 17.54
N GLN A 362 -6.53 18.74 18.57
CA GLN A 362 -6.02 20.10 18.73
C GLN A 362 -4.47 20.11 18.76
N GLY A 363 -3.87 21.06 18.07
CA GLY A 363 -2.42 21.19 17.98
C GLY A 363 -1.77 20.41 16.84
N LEU A 364 -2.52 19.61 16.08
CA LEU A 364 -2.07 18.97 14.85
C LEU A 364 -2.62 19.67 13.61
N ASN A 365 -1.80 19.80 12.59
CA ASN A 365 -2.23 20.29 11.28
C ASN A 365 -2.87 19.15 10.48
N TYR A 366 -3.93 19.45 9.75
CA TYR A 366 -4.63 18.52 8.88
C TYR A 366 -4.83 19.11 7.48
N PRO A 367 -4.75 18.30 6.39
CA PRO A 367 -4.36 16.89 6.39
C PRO A 367 -2.87 16.70 6.72
N ASN A 368 -2.52 15.54 7.27
CA ASN A 368 -1.13 15.15 7.49
C ASN A 368 -0.87 13.68 7.09
N ARG A 369 0.39 13.29 7.06
CA ARG A 369 0.84 12.01 6.53
C ARG A 369 0.44 10.79 7.36
N GLU A 370 0.17 10.98 8.65
CA GLU A 370 -0.24 9.93 9.57
C GLU A 370 -1.76 9.77 9.64
N TRP A 371 -2.45 10.85 9.90
CA TRP A 371 -3.88 10.86 10.22
C TRP A 371 -4.78 11.19 9.03
N GLY A 372 -4.21 11.54 7.87
CA GLY A 372 -4.99 12.10 6.77
C GLY A 372 -5.77 13.34 7.21
N TYR A 373 -7.07 13.33 7.01
CA TYR A 373 -7.95 14.42 7.43
C TYR A 373 -8.45 14.30 8.88
N GLY A 374 -8.10 13.22 9.59
CA GLY A 374 -8.46 13.00 10.98
C GLY A 374 -8.93 11.56 11.26
N ARG A 375 -9.44 11.34 12.46
CA ARG A 375 -9.93 10.03 12.91
C ARG A 375 -11.36 9.79 12.44
N LEU A 376 -11.66 8.58 12.01
CA LEU A 376 -12.99 8.11 11.67
C LEU A 376 -13.97 8.36 12.82
N ASN A 377 -15.09 9.02 12.52
CA ASN A 377 -16.22 9.19 13.43
C ASN A 377 -17.53 9.23 12.64
N LEU A 378 -18.31 8.16 12.72
CA LEU A 378 -19.56 8.03 11.98
C LEU A 378 -20.66 8.98 12.52
N GLU A 379 -20.72 9.18 13.85
CA GLU A 379 -21.69 10.08 14.48
C GLU A 379 -21.48 11.52 14.00
N GLU A 380 -20.23 12.01 14.04
CA GLU A 380 -19.92 13.35 13.53
C GLU A 380 -20.08 13.46 12.01
N THR A 381 -19.96 12.35 11.28
CA THR A 381 -20.29 12.30 9.85
C THR A 381 -21.78 12.61 9.62
N PHE A 382 -22.67 12.00 10.39
CA PHE A 382 -24.11 12.32 10.34
C PHE A 382 -24.42 13.71 10.87
N ASN A 383 -23.78 14.14 11.95
CA ASN A 383 -23.95 15.51 12.48
C ASN A 383 -23.53 16.59 11.47
N ALA A 384 -22.47 16.30 10.67
CA ALA A 384 -22.05 17.22 9.62
C ALA A 384 -23.08 17.38 8.50
N LEU A 385 -23.89 16.34 8.22
CA LEU A 385 -24.98 16.41 7.25
C LEU A 385 -26.16 17.28 7.76
N LEU A 386 -26.38 17.29 9.07
CA LEU A 386 -27.47 18.10 9.67
C LEU A 386 -27.15 19.61 9.75
N ARG A 387 -25.88 19.98 9.58
CA ARG A 387 -25.41 21.38 9.63
C ARG A 387 -25.37 22.06 8.25
N VAL A 388 -25.74 21.35 7.19
CA VAL A 388 -25.88 21.86 5.83
C VAL A 388 -27.36 22.11 5.56
#